data_d02a17c2ab6e7160f2885272ace3630c
#
_entry.id   d02a17c2ab6e7160f2885272ace3630c
#
_cell.length_a   1.000
_cell.length_b   1.000
_cell.length_c   1.000
_cell.angle_alpha   90.00
_cell.angle_beta   90.00
_cell.angle_gamma   90.00
#
_symmetry.space_group_name_H-M   'P 1'
#
loop_
_entity.id
_entity.type
_entity.pdbx_description
1 polymer ?
#
loop_
_entity_poly.entity_id
_entity_poly.type
_entity_poly.pdbx_seq_one_letter_code
_entity_poly.pdbx_strand_id
1 'polypeptide(L)'
;MPACPFGLEWDVGLPCKVALRIEEVAVKSVVPVVYGLGLFLVAMTASGQSDKGAIAGSVKDPAGGIVAGAPVQATNSSTGAVLKATSSAAGAYTLADLPAGTYDVSLTMGGVAPFAQKNVAVTSGQTARVDIKLKEGTQLSSLGEDPLSIAADLKRHHPPAGPAPRTADGKPDLTGVWWSPRVVDPGKPEFLAAAMDVARKRVEDNRKDSPQAHCLPSAVTRLGPLYEMVQTKSYLVVISDDDSPGFHQIYLDGRQHPKDADPLWYGHSIGHWEGDTLVVDRVNFEDQVWLDQAAHPHSDKLHVIERYHRVDLGHLETEVTVEDPGILAKPYTIKEVSELAPGEEIREFICTENNRDLEHLVGR
;
A
#
# COMPACT_ATOMS: atom_id res chain seq x y z
N MET A 1 47.44 11.56 17.11
CA MET A 1 48.20 12.35 16.14
C MET A 1 49.01 11.38 15.29
N PRO A 2 48.75 11.32 13.99
CA PRO A 2 49.58 12.03 13.04
C PRO A 2 48.74 12.83 12.06
N ALA A 3 49.40 13.84 11.45
CA ALA A 3 48.86 14.95 10.70
C ALA A 3 48.36 14.58 9.30
N CYS A 4 47.29 15.24 8.87
CA CYS A 4 46.95 15.41 7.46
C CYS A 4 47.79 16.54 6.84
N PRO A 5 48.38 16.32 5.65
CA PRO A 5 48.92 17.41 4.86
C PRO A 5 47.86 17.81 3.82
N PHE A 6 47.44 19.02 3.86
CA PHE A 6 47.06 19.96 2.81
C PHE A 6 46.09 20.98 3.42
N GLY A 7 46.68 22.14 3.75
CA GLY A 7 45.93 23.32 4.14
C GLY A 7 45.23 23.92 2.95
N LEU A 8 43.99 24.34 3.17
CA LEU A 8 43.29 25.36 2.42
C LEU A 8 42.33 26.05 3.39
N GLU A 9 42.69 27.26 3.80
CA GLU A 9 41.80 28.20 4.47
C GLU A 9 40.66 28.61 3.51
N TRP A 10 39.46 28.63 4.03
CA TRP A 10 38.30 29.16 3.33
C TRP A 10 38.10 30.60 3.75
N ASP A 11 38.42 31.54 2.84
CA ASP A 11 38.01 32.91 2.96
C ASP A 11 36.71 33.17 2.20
N VAL A 12 35.79 33.90 2.83
CA VAL A 12 34.42 34.11 2.39
C VAL A 12 34.39 35.37 1.52
N GLY A 13 33.94 35.20 0.29
CA GLY A 13 33.41 36.30 -0.51
C GLY A 13 34.14 36.57 -1.81
N LEU A 14 33.47 36.24 -2.91
CA LEU A 14 33.26 36.99 -4.15
C LEU A 14 33.07 36.07 -5.37
N PRO A 15 32.25 36.43 -6.36
CA PRO A 15 31.79 35.51 -7.41
C PRO A 15 32.81 35.38 -8.54
N CYS A 16 33.08 34.12 -8.90
CA CYS A 16 33.95 33.78 -10.03
C CYS A 16 33.20 33.98 -11.35
N LYS A 17 33.54 35.07 -12.07
CA LYS A 17 33.18 35.28 -13.47
C LYS A 17 34.21 34.56 -14.36
N VAL A 18 33.81 33.47 -15.01
CA VAL A 18 34.60 32.86 -16.08
C VAL A 18 34.33 33.64 -17.38
N ALA A 19 35.33 34.38 -17.85
CA ALA A 19 35.33 35.03 -19.16
C ALA A 19 35.86 34.03 -20.20
N LEU A 20 35.02 33.57 -21.09
CA LEU A 20 35.40 32.83 -22.30
C LEU A 20 35.88 33.86 -23.34
N ARG A 21 37.14 33.80 -23.68
CA ARG A 21 37.77 34.57 -24.77
C ARG A 21 37.56 33.77 -26.07
N ILE A 22 36.78 34.32 -26.98
CA ILE A 22 36.66 33.81 -28.35
C ILE A 22 37.69 34.52 -29.20
N GLU A 23 38.63 33.80 -29.77
CA GLU A 23 39.56 34.33 -30.79
C GLU A 23 38.84 34.24 -32.16
N GLU A 24 38.72 35.40 -32.79
CA GLU A 24 38.29 35.52 -34.18
C GLU A 24 39.42 35.07 -35.11
N VAL A 25 39.13 34.06 -35.92
CA VAL A 25 39.97 33.72 -37.08
C VAL A 25 39.30 34.27 -38.35
N ALA A 26 39.90 35.27 -38.88
CA ALA A 26 39.53 35.86 -40.15
C ALA A 26 39.93 34.94 -41.32
N VAL A 27 39.00 34.54 -42.15
CA VAL A 27 39.28 33.87 -43.43
C VAL A 27 38.86 34.80 -44.58
N LYS A 28 39.89 35.16 -45.35
CA LYS A 28 39.79 35.97 -46.53
C LYS A 28 39.08 35.23 -47.66
N SER A 29 38.20 35.96 -48.35
CA SER A 29 37.50 35.60 -49.55
C SER A 29 38.44 35.32 -50.72
N VAL A 30 38.15 34.23 -51.48
CA VAL A 30 38.52 34.11 -52.89
C VAL A 30 37.33 33.48 -53.64
N VAL A 31 36.79 34.28 -54.53
CA VAL A 31 35.86 33.86 -55.59
C VAL A 31 36.68 33.36 -56.77
N PRO A 32 36.32 32.24 -57.41
CA PRO A 32 36.08 32.31 -58.83
C PRO A 32 34.76 31.73 -59.29
N VAL A 33 34.15 32.42 -60.18
CA VAL A 33 33.00 32.01 -61.02
C VAL A 33 33.45 30.93 -61.98
N VAL A 34 32.76 29.81 -62.04
CA VAL A 34 32.69 28.90 -63.19
C VAL A 34 31.28 28.45 -63.39
N TYR A 35 30.75 28.77 -64.58
CA TYR A 35 29.52 28.25 -65.15
C TYR A 35 29.64 26.76 -65.41
N GLY A 36 28.59 25.98 -65.20
CA GLY A 36 28.52 24.66 -65.81
C GLY A 36 27.43 23.76 -65.24
N LEU A 37 26.36 23.70 -65.96
CA LEU A 37 25.51 22.54 -66.20
C LEU A 37 24.80 21.84 -65.01
N GLY A 38 23.48 21.90 -65.09
CA GLY A 38 22.52 21.26 -64.19
C GLY A 38 22.64 19.76 -64.07
N LEU A 39 22.56 19.31 -62.85
CA LEU A 39 21.99 18.01 -62.49
C LEU A 39 21.07 18.24 -61.31
N PHE A 40 19.77 18.17 -61.56
CA PHE A 40 18.75 18.12 -60.51
C PHE A 40 18.93 16.78 -59.79
N LEU A 41 19.72 16.72 -58.72
CA LEU A 41 19.64 15.66 -57.76
C LEU A 41 18.49 15.97 -56.81
N VAL A 42 17.33 15.36 -57.08
CA VAL A 42 16.27 15.26 -56.10
C VAL A 42 16.82 14.39 -54.96
N ALA A 43 17.30 15.05 -53.92
CA ALA A 43 17.54 14.39 -52.62
C ALA A 43 16.18 13.96 -52.06
N MET A 44 15.76 12.74 -52.34
CA MET A 44 14.72 12.08 -51.56
C MET A 44 15.28 11.97 -50.15
N THR A 45 14.84 12.86 -49.27
CA THR A 45 14.93 12.64 -47.86
C THR A 45 14.09 11.41 -47.56
N ALA A 46 14.72 10.25 -47.51
CA ALA A 46 14.14 9.07 -46.89
C ALA A 46 13.86 9.44 -45.42
N SER A 47 12.64 9.90 -45.18
CA SER A 47 12.13 9.95 -43.81
C SER A 47 12.11 8.50 -43.36
N GLY A 48 13.13 8.11 -42.62
CA GLY A 48 13.16 6.82 -41.92
C GLY A 48 11.89 6.76 -41.05
N GLN A 49 10.87 6.10 -41.56
CA GLN A 49 9.70 5.79 -40.75
C GLN A 49 10.23 4.98 -39.56
N SER A 50 10.17 5.56 -38.40
CA SER A 50 10.47 4.82 -37.15
C SER A 50 9.50 3.64 -37.12
N ASP A 51 10.02 2.42 -37.07
CA ASP A 51 9.20 1.20 -36.91
C ASP A 51 8.53 1.14 -35.54
N LYS A 52 8.64 2.22 -34.77
CA LYS A 52 8.15 2.36 -33.41
C LYS A 52 7.00 3.37 -33.33
N GLY A 53 6.06 3.10 -32.47
CA GLY A 53 4.98 4.00 -32.10
C GLY A 53 5.16 4.52 -30.67
N ALA A 54 4.12 5.12 -30.12
CA ALA A 54 4.10 5.61 -28.76
C ALA A 54 2.71 5.41 -28.12
N ILE A 55 2.66 5.43 -26.78
CA ILE A 55 1.43 5.60 -26.03
C ILE A 55 1.59 6.89 -25.22
N ALA A 56 0.61 7.79 -25.31
CA ALA A 56 0.62 9.05 -24.56
C ALA A 56 -0.77 9.35 -23.99
N GLY A 57 -0.81 10.14 -22.93
CA GLY A 57 -2.07 10.54 -22.30
C GLY A 57 -1.86 11.46 -21.11
N SER A 58 -2.90 11.62 -20.33
CA SER A 58 -2.90 12.39 -19.09
C SER A 58 -3.36 11.54 -17.92
N VAL A 59 -2.85 11.85 -16.71
CA VAL A 59 -3.27 11.23 -15.47
C VAL A 59 -4.03 12.26 -14.64
N LYS A 60 -5.25 11.91 -14.24
CA LYS A 60 -6.14 12.73 -13.42
C LYS A 60 -6.61 11.94 -12.21
N ASP A 61 -6.77 12.63 -11.10
CA ASP A 61 -7.36 12.11 -9.88
C ASP A 61 -8.89 11.91 -10.00
N PRO A 62 -9.57 11.33 -9.00
CA PRO A 62 -11.03 11.16 -9.01
C PRO A 62 -11.80 12.47 -9.15
N ALA A 63 -11.29 13.58 -8.60
CA ALA A 63 -11.88 14.92 -8.69
C ALA A 63 -11.61 15.62 -10.03
N GLY A 64 -10.72 15.06 -10.87
CA GLY A 64 -10.32 15.62 -12.16
C GLY A 64 -9.07 16.49 -12.10
N GLY A 65 -8.43 16.59 -10.96
CA GLY A 65 -7.15 17.27 -10.78
C GLY A 65 -6.01 16.56 -11.51
N ILE A 66 -4.94 17.28 -11.78
CA ILE A 66 -3.74 16.77 -12.47
C ILE A 66 -2.88 16.00 -11.47
N VAL A 67 -2.42 14.80 -11.85
CA VAL A 67 -1.53 13.98 -11.03
C VAL A 67 -0.13 13.99 -11.65
N ALA A 68 0.82 14.64 -10.97
CA ALA A 68 2.23 14.63 -11.33
C ALA A 68 2.94 13.43 -10.68
N GLY A 69 3.99 12.91 -11.34
CA GLY A 69 4.81 11.83 -10.77
C GLY A 69 4.16 10.43 -10.81
N ALA A 70 3.00 10.27 -11.43
CA ALA A 70 2.32 8.98 -11.49
C ALA A 70 3.09 7.99 -12.38
N PRO A 71 3.41 6.77 -11.88
CA PRO A 71 4.12 5.76 -12.65
C PRO A 71 3.18 5.05 -13.61
N VAL A 72 3.40 5.21 -14.90
CA VAL A 72 2.64 4.52 -15.95
C VAL A 72 3.51 3.45 -16.59
N GLN A 73 2.96 2.26 -16.76
CA GLN A 73 3.64 1.11 -17.33
C GLN A 73 2.87 0.57 -18.53
N ALA A 74 3.59 0.21 -19.61
CA ALA A 74 3.04 -0.56 -20.71
C ALA A 74 3.77 -1.89 -20.81
N THR A 75 3.01 -2.99 -20.84
CA THR A 75 3.51 -4.36 -20.98
C THR A 75 3.10 -4.89 -22.34
N ASN A 76 4.04 -5.30 -23.17
CA ASN A 76 3.74 -5.92 -24.45
C ASN A 76 3.11 -7.29 -24.22
N SER A 77 1.90 -7.51 -24.74
CA SER A 77 1.10 -8.72 -24.50
C SER A 77 1.72 -9.98 -25.11
N SER A 78 2.59 -9.83 -26.12
CA SER A 78 3.21 -10.97 -26.82
C SER A 78 4.60 -11.33 -26.26
N THR A 79 5.39 -10.32 -25.85
CA THR A 79 6.79 -10.52 -25.43
C THR A 79 7.00 -10.40 -23.93
N GLY A 80 6.03 -9.81 -23.21
CA GLY A 80 6.17 -9.47 -21.80
C GLY A 80 7.10 -8.27 -21.53
N ALA A 81 7.63 -7.62 -22.56
CA ALA A 81 8.51 -6.45 -22.39
C ALA A 81 7.76 -5.29 -21.74
N VAL A 82 8.40 -4.67 -20.74
CA VAL A 82 7.81 -3.60 -19.95
C VAL A 82 8.53 -2.29 -20.19
N LEU A 83 7.78 -1.24 -20.54
CA LEU A 83 8.25 0.14 -20.55
C LEU A 83 7.53 0.94 -19.46
N LYS A 84 8.28 1.86 -18.84
CA LYS A 84 7.77 2.72 -17.76
C LYS A 84 7.99 4.20 -18.10
N ALA A 85 7.03 5.04 -17.75
CA ALA A 85 7.14 6.49 -17.79
C ALA A 85 6.48 7.09 -16.55
N THR A 86 6.79 8.34 -16.26
CA THR A 86 6.21 9.08 -15.15
C THR A 86 5.47 10.30 -15.67
N SER A 87 4.32 10.61 -15.12
CA SER A 87 3.58 11.82 -15.53
C SER A 87 4.34 13.10 -15.12
N SER A 88 4.32 14.08 -16.00
CA SER A 88 4.92 15.40 -15.80
C SER A 88 4.14 16.26 -14.78
N ALA A 89 4.66 17.43 -14.43
CA ALA A 89 3.94 18.41 -13.62
C ALA A 89 2.58 18.85 -14.22
N ALA A 90 2.37 18.67 -15.54
CA ALA A 90 1.10 18.88 -16.22
C ALA A 90 0.23 17.62 -16.28
N GLY A 91 0.63 16.53 -15.60
CA GLY A 91 -0.07 15.25 -15.61
C GLY A 91 0.05 14.46 -16.91
N ALA A 92 0.82 14.95 -17.90
CA ALA A 92 1.00 14.27 -19.18
C ALA A 92 2.11 13.21 -19.08
N TYR A 93 1.93 12.07 -19.76
CA TYR A 93 2.94 11.03 -19.89
C TYR A 93 3.10 10.57 -21.33
N THR A 94 4.27 10.03 -21.65
CA THR A 94 4.56 9.42 -22.95
C THR A 94 5.48 8.23 -22.77
N LEU A 95 5.05 7.09 -23.29
CA LEU A 95 5.82 5.87 -23.48
C LEU A 95 6.22 5.84 -24.96
N ALA A 96 7.43 6.31 -25.25
CA ALA A 96 7.97 6.40 -26.60
C ALA A 96 8.68 5.10 -27.03
N ASP A 97 9.03 5.01 -28.28
CA ASP A 97 9.84 3.93 -28.87
C ASP A 97 9.27 2.51 -28.69
N LEU A 98 7.95 2.40 -28.66
CA LEU A 98 7.24 1.13 -28.58
C LEU A 98 7.22 0.43 -29.93
N PRO A 99 7.74 -0.81 -30.07
CA PRO A 99 7.48 -1.63 -31.25
C PRO A 99 5.98 -1.75 -31.54
N ALA A 100 5.60 -1.85 -32.80
CA ALA A 100 4.21 -2.10 -33.18
C ALA A 100 3.73 -3.40 -32.53
N GLY A 101 2.54 -3.37 -31.93
CA GLY A 101 1.98 -4.51 -31.18
C GLY A 101 0.85 -4.13 -30.26
N THR A 102 0.45 -5.08 -29.42
CA THR A 102 -0.61 -4.89 -28.42
C THR A 102 0.01 -4.77 -27.04
N TYR A 103 -0.45 -3.80 -26.27
CA TYR A 103 0.07 -3.48 -24.94
C TYR A 103 -1.04 -3.43 -23.91
N ASP A 104 -0.73 -3.86 -22.69
CA ASP A 104 -1.53 -3.60 -21.52
C ASP A 104 -0.93 -2.41 -20.77
N VAL A 105 -1.70 -1.32 -20.63
CA VAL A 105 -1.30 -0.12 -19.91
C VAL A 105 -1.83 -0.19 -18.48
N SER A 106 -0.95 0.00 -17.51
CA SER A 106 -1.30 -0.03 -16.09
C SER A 106 -0.67 1.13 -15.32
N LEU A 107 -1.32 1.50 -14.23
CA LEU A 107 -0.82 2.46 -13.24
C LEU A 107 -1.24 1.97 -11.86
N THR A 108 -0.27 1.89 -10.96
CA THR A 108 -0.50 1.57 -9.55
C THR A 108 0.24 2.62 -8.71
N MET A 109 -0.47 3.23 -7.79
CA MET A 109 0.10 4.15 -6.79
C MET A 109 -0.76 4.15 -5.54
N GLY A 110 -0.17 4.54 -4.41
CA GLY A 110 -0.88 4.58 -3.12
C GLY A 110 -2.13 5.47 -3.14
N GLY A 111 -3.15 5.07 -2.43
CA GLY A 111 -4.38 5.86 -2.25
C GLY A 111 -5.38 5.84 -3.39
N VAL A 112 -5.09 5.16 -4.49
CA VAL A 112 -6.01 5.06 -5.64
C VAL A 112 -6.16 3.61 -6.09
N ALA A 113 -7.33 3.31 -6.66
CA ALA A 113 -7.55 1.99 -7.25
C ALA A 113 -6.60 1.77 -8.45
N PRO A 114 -5.99 0.59 -8.60
CA PRO A 114 -5.16 0.28 -9.74
C PRO A 114 -5.91 0.49 -11.06
N PHE A 115 -5.25 1.16 -11.99
CA PHE A 115 -5.77 1.32 -13.35
C PHE A 115 -5.15 0.27 -14.27
N ALA A 116 -5.96 -0.36 -15.11
CA ALA A 116 -5.50 -1.22 -16.17
C ALA A 116 -6.39 -1.07 -17.41
N GLN A 117 -5.77 -0.83 -18.57
CA GLN A 117 -6.41 -0.86 -19.86
C GLN A 117 -5.67 -1.87 -20.74
N LYS A 118 -6.38 -2.94 -21.08
CA LYS A 118 -5.82 -4.04 -21.89
C LYS A 118 -5.98 -3.79 -23.38
N ASN A 119 -5.14 -4.47 -24.16
CA ASN A 119 -5.24 -4.54 -25.62
C ASN A 119 -5.10 -3.17 -26.33
N VAL A 120 -4.24 -2.28 -25.85
CA VAL A 120 -3.93 -1.02 -26.54
C VAL A 120 -3.07 -1.32 -27.76
N ALA A 121 -3.59 -1.06 -28.96
CA ALA A 121 -2.87 -1.26 -30.20
C ALA A 121 -1.90 -0.10 -30.45
N VAL A 122 -0.62 -0.41 -30.68
CA VAL A 122 0.43 0.52 -31.08
C VAL A 122 0.83 0.23 -32.51
N THR A 123 0.74 1.24 -33.37
CA THR A 123 1.11 1.18 -34.80
C THR A 123 2.37 2.02 -35.02
N SER A 124 3.24 1.57 -35.93
CA SER A 124 4.45 2.30 -36.33
C SER A 124 4.16 3.74 -36.73
N GLY A 125 4.92 4.69 -36.22
CA GLY A 125 4.79 6.11 -36.50
C GLY A 125 3.56 6.80 -35.90
N GLN A 126 2.75 6.10 -35.11
CA GLN A 126 1.55 6.65 -34.47
C GLN A 126 1.63 6.66 -32.95
N THR A 127 0.88 7.59 -32.35
CA THR A 127 0.70 7.66 -30.90
C THR A 127 -0.71 7.22 -30.54
N ALA A 128 -0.81 6.11 -29.80
CA ALA A 128 -2.05 5.69 -29.17
C ALA A 128 -2.33 6.56 -27.94
N ARG A 129 -3.59 7.03 -27.79
CA ARG A 129 -3.97 7.87 -26.66
C ARG A 129 -4.66 7.04 -25.58
N VAL A 130 -4.13 7.13 -24.35
CA VAL A 130 -4.72 6.51 -23.16
C VAL A 130 -4.74 7.56 -22.05
N ASP A 131 -5.91 8.15 -21.80
CA ASP A 131 -6.10 9.06 -20.68
C ASP A 131 -6.54 8.27 -19.45
N ILE A 132 -5.83 8.44 -18.35
CA ILE A 132 -6.04 7.72 -17.09
C ILE A 132 -6.81 8.63 -16.14
N LYS A 133 -8.02 8.23 -15.77
CA LYS A 133 -8.74 8.79 -14.65
C LYS A 133 -8.68 7.80 -13.50
N LEU A 134 -7.96 8.19 -12.44
CA LEU A 134 -7.85 7.40 -11.23
C LEU A 134 -9.21 7.31 -10.53
N LYS A 135 -9.42 6.21 -9.84
CA LYS A 135 -10.58 6.03 -8.96
C LYS A 135 -10.08 6.00 -7.52
N GLU A 136 -10.93 6.40 -6.60
CA GLU A 136 -10.61 6.24 -5.18
C GLU A 136 -10.31 4.78 -4.88
N GLY A 137 -9.18 4.55 -4.23
CA GLY A 137 -8.80 3.23 -3.73
C GLY A 137 -9.40 3.01 -2.35
N THR A 138 -9.85 1.80 -2.09
CA THR A 138 -10.38 1.42 -0.77
C THR A 138 -9.26 1.01 0.21
N GLN A 139 -8.01 0.95 -0.24
CA GLN A 139 -6.88 0.58 0.61
C GLN A 139 -5.67 1.47 0.34
N LEU A 140 -5.26 2.23 1.37
CA LEU A 140 -3.89 2.69 1.51
C LEU A 140 -3.11 1.50 2.07
N SER A 141 -2.25 0.87 1.27
CA SER A 141 -1.20 0.03 1.83
C SER A 141 -0.20 0.94 2.51
N SER A 142 -0.11 0.87 3.82
CA SER A 142 0.85 1.64 4.62
C SER A 142 2.30 1.28 4.33
N LEU A 143 2.54 0.18 3.65
CA LEU A 143 3.88 -0.37 3.38
C LEU A 143 4.41 -0.02 1.99
N GLY A 144 3.66 0.75 1.16
CA GLY A 144 4.07 1.06 -0.21
C GLY A 144 4.15 -0.16 -1.12
N GLU A 145 3.63 -1.30 -0.69
CA GLU A 145 3.59 -2.51 -1.49
C GLU A 145 2.49 -2.44 -2.55
N ASP A 146 2.78 -2.97 -3.72
CA ASP A 146 1.81 -3.07 -4.80
C ASP A 146 0.67 -4.03 -4.41
N PRO A 147 -0.59 -3.57 -4.26
CA PRO A 147 -1.72 -4.46 -3.96
C PRO A 147 -1.89 -5.60 -4.95
N LEU A 148 -1.40 -5.45 -6.20
CA LEU A 148 -1.42 -6.51 -7.20
C LEU A 148 -0.35 -7.58 -6.93
N SER A 149 0.80 -7.19 -6.38
CA SER A 149 1.83 -8.16 -5.98
C SER A 149 1.36 -8.97 -4.78
N ILE A 150 0.77 -8.32 -3.77
CA ILE A 150 0.15 -9.00 -2.62
C ILE A 150 -0.94 -9.96 -3.09
N ALA A 151 -1.86 -9.51 -3.96
CA ALA A 151 -2.92 -10.37 -4.49
C ALA A 151 -2.38 -11.52 -5.37
N ALA A 152 -1.26 -11.33 -6.05
CA ALA A 152 -0.59 -12.37 -6.84
C ALA A 152 0.14 -13.37 -5.94
N ASP A 153 0.69 -12.92 -4.83
CA ASP A 153 1.34 -13.77 -3.84
C ASP A 153 0.31 -14.58 -3.06
N LEU A 154 -0.78 -13.99 -2.62
CA LEU A 154 -1.91 -14.70 -2.00
C LEU A 154 -2.49 -15.80 -2.91
N LYS A 155 -2.52 -15.61 -4.24
CA LYS A 155 -2.95 -16.65 -5.18
C LYS A 155 -1.95 -17.80 -5.36
N ARG A 156 -0.70 -17.59 -4.98
CA ARG A 156 0.36 -18.63 -5.07
C ARG A 156 0.48 -19.45 -3.80
N HIS A 157 -0.15 -19.02 -2.70
CA HIS A 157 -0.15 -19.78 -1.46
C HIS A 157 -1.18 -20.91 -1.52
N HIS A 158 -0.70 -22.08 -1.20
CA HIS A 158 -1.54 -23.24 -0.95
C HIS A 158 -1.37 -23.60 0.53
N PRO A 159 -2.38 -23.35 1.36
CA PRO A 159 -2.27 -23.69 2.77
C PRO A 159 -2.01 -25.19 2.91
N PRO A 160 -1.20 -25.63 3.87
CA PRO A 160 -0.89 -27.03 4.06
C PRO A 160 -2.14 -27.81 4.48
N ALA A 161 -2.29 -29.00 3.91
CA ALA A 161 -3.41 -29.89 4.24
C ALA A 161 -3.05 -30.85 5.38
N GLY A 162 -4.00 -31.13 6.23
CA GLY A 162 -3.84 -32.08 7.35
C GLY A 162 -4.78 -31.75 8.50
N PRO A 163 -4.86 -32.59 9.53
CA PRO A 163 -5.69 -32.32 10.69
C PRO A 163 -5.13 -31.13 11.49
N ALA A 164 -6.00 -30.38 12.17
CA ALA A 164 -5.62 -29.33 13.09
C ALA A 164 -4.67 -29.89 14.18
N PRO A 165 -3.48 -29.30 14.37
CA PRO A 165 -2.56 -29.71 15.43
C PRO A 165 -3.18 -29.43 16.81
N ARG A 166 -2.70 -30.17 17.81
CA ARG A 166 -3.19 -30.02 19.19
C ARG A 166 -2.04 -29.84 20.16
N THR A 167 -2.28 -29.03 21.14
CA THR A 167 -1.40 -28.83 22.30
C THR A 167 -1.41 -30.07 23.20
N ALA A 168 -0.50 -30.15 24.15
CA ALA A 168 -0.37 -31.28 25.07
C ALA A 168 -1.62 -31.52 25.94
N ASP A 169 -2.43 -30.50 26.20
CA ASP A 169 -3.71 -30.56 26.91
C ASP A 169 -4.91 -30.82 25.99
N GLY A 170 -4.65 -31.13 24.71
CA GLY A 170 -5.62 -31.56 23.72
C GLY A 170 -6.44 -30.45 23.06
N LYS A 171 -6.17 -29.19 23.35
CA LYS A 171 -6.79 -28.06 22.68
C LYS A 171 -6.19 -27.85 21.30
N PRO A 172 -6.92 -27.29 20.32
CA PRO A 172 -6.31 -26.88 19.07
C PRO A 172 -5.10 -25.96 19.32
N ASP A 173 -4.01 -26.21 18.62
CA ASP A 173 -2.83 -25.35 18.66
C ASP A 173 -2.98 -24.24 17.61
N LEU A 174 -3.11 -23.00 18.04
CA LEU A 174 -3.25 -21.82 17.17
C LEU A 174 -1.90 -21.25 16.77
N THR A 175 -0.79 -21.75 17.32
CA THR A 175 0.56 -21.29 17.04
C THR A 175 0.89 -21.37 15.57
N GLY A 176 1.51 -20.31 15.05
CA GLY A 176 1.99 -20.22 13.68
C GLY A 176 1.92 -18.82 13.13
N VAL A 177 2.52 -18.65 11.97
CA VAL A 177 2.42 -17.42 11.17
C VAL A 177 1.25 -17.60 10.21
N TRP A 178 0.42 -16.57 10.14
CA TRP A 178 -0.83 -16.57 9.39
C TRP A 178 -0.90 -15.39 8.45
N TRP A 179 -1.44 -15.58 7.26
CA TRP A 179 -1.80 -14.48 6.37
C TRP A 179 -2.97 -13.69 6.95
N SER A 180 -2.98 -12.38 6.63
CA SER A 180 -4.10 -11.49 6.97
C SER A 180 -5.45 -12.15 6.72
N PRO A 181 -6.40 -12.03 7.65
CA PRO A 181 -7.68 -12.69 7.48
C PRO A 181 -8.42 -12.15 6.25
N ARG A 182 -8.93 -13.08 5.45
CA ARG A 182 -9.83 -12.75 4.35
C ARG A 182 -11.26 -12.75 4.86
N VAL A 183 -11.91 -11.60 4.76
CA VAL A 183 -13.33 -11.47 5.13
C VAL A 183 -14.18 -12.32 4.18
N VAL A 184 -14.93 -13.27 4.72
CA VAL A 184 -15.87 -14.13 3.99
C VAL A 184 -17.32 -13.67 4.18
N ASP A 185 -17.62 -13.03 5.31
CA ASP A 185 -18.89 -12.35 5.58
C ASP A 185 -18.61 -11.07 6.38
N PRO A 186 -18.79 -9.89 5.80
CA PRO A 186 -18.54 -8.60 6.50
C PRO A 186 -19.60 -8.26 7.55
N GLY A 187 -20.64 -9.08 7.68
CA GLY A 187 -21.78 -8.74 8.49
C GLY A 187 -22.60 -7.58 7.91
N LYS A 188 -23.45 -7.02 8.76
CA LYS A 188 -24.32 -5.88 8.39
C LYS A 188 -24.35 -4.87 9.53
N PRO A 189 -23.29 -4.03 9.68
CA PRO A 189 -23.27 -3.00 10.70
C PRO A 189 -24.38 -1.95 10.44
N GLU A 190 -25.10 -1.59 11.49
CA GLU A 190 -26.08 -0.51 11.47
C GLU A 190 -25.58 0.60 12.40
N PHE A 191 -24.77 1.50 11.85
CA PHE A 191 -24.21 2.62 12.59
C PHE A 191 -25.27 3.68 12.90
N LEU A 192 -25.18 4.28 14.07
CA LEU A 192 -25.96 5.45 14.43
C LEU A 192 -25.49 6.68 13.63
N ALA A 193 -26.40 7.62 13.37
CA ALA A 193 -26.13 8.80 12.55
C ALA A 193 -24.89 9.58 13.03
N ALA A 194 -24.74 9.75 14.34
CA ALA A 194 -23.58 10.44 14.92
C ALA A 194 -22.24 9.76 14.60
N ALA A 195 -22.19 8.43 14.60
CA ALA A 195 -20.97 7.69 14.24
C ALA A 195 -20.63 7.85 12.75
N MET A 196 -21.64 7.81 11.88
CA MET A 196 -21.50 8.05 10.45
C MET A 196 -21.02 9.48 10.15
N ASP A 197 -21.48 10.47 10.91
CA ASP A 197 -21.07 11.87 10.78
C ASP A 197 -19.57 12.04 11.13
N VAL A 198 -19.10 11.36 12.18
CA VAL A 198 -17.69 11.34 12.55
C VAL A 198 -16.83 10.68 11.45
N ALA A 199 -17.24 9.50 10.97
CA ALA A 199 -16.52 8.80 9.91
C ALA A 199 -16.44 9.65 8.64
N ARG A 200 -17.55 10.25 8.22
CA ARG A 200 -17.59 11.15 7.06
C ARG A 200 -16.62 12.32 7.22
N LYS A 201 -16.64 13.01 8.37
CA LYS A 201 -15.74 14.12 8.65
C LYS A 201 -14.27 13.71 8.60
N ARG A 202 -13.91 12.56 9.18
CA ARG A 202 -12.55 12.02 9.10
C ARG A 202 -12.09 11.77 7.66
N VAL A 203 -13.00 11.28 6.80
CA VAL A 203 -12.73 11.08 5.37
C VAL A 203 -12.61 12.42 4.63
N GLU A 204 -13.48 13.38 4.89
CA GLU A 204 -13.43 14.74 4.31
C GLU A 204 -12.13 15.48 4.69
N ASP A 205 -11.63 15.27 5.91
CA ASP A 205 -10.35 15.80 6.41
C ASP A 205 -9.13 14.97 5.96
N ASN A 206 -9.25 14.13 4.92
CA ASN A 206 -8.20 13.24 4.42
C ASN A 206 -7.63 12.29 5.48
N ARG A 207 -8.41 11.93 6.47
CA ARG A 207 -8.00 11.01 7.57
C ARG A 207 -6.73 11.48 8.30
N LYS A 208 -6.51 12.79 8.40
CA LYS A 208 -5.32 13.36 9.05
C LYS A 208 -5.12 12.89 10.49
N ASP A 209 -6.21 12.51 11.19
CA ASP A 209 -6.20 12.02 12.55
C ASP A 209 -6.15 10.47 12.61
N SER A 210 -5.80 9.80 11.49
CA SER A 210 -5.67 8.34 11.48
C SER A 210 -4.57 7.90 12.43
N PRO A 211 -4.84 6.98 13.35
CA PRO A 211 -3.82 6.45 14.26
C PRO A 211 -2.61 5.89 13.50
N GLN A 212 -2.84 5.21 12.39
CA GLN A 212 -1.77 4.64 11.56
C GLN A 212 -0.85 5.72 10.98
N ALA A 213 -1.36 6.89 10.60
CA ALA A 213 -0.54 8.00 10.14
C ALA A 213 0.42 8.52 11.24
N HIS A 214 0.09 8.27 12.49
CA HIS A 214 0.86 8.64 13.68
C HIS A 214 1.64 7.46 14.29
N CYS A 215 1.79 6.34 13.55
CA CYS A 215 2.45 5.13 14.02
C CYS A 215 1.79 4.52 15.29
N LEU A 216 0.48 4.56 15.34
CA LEU A 216 -0.35 3.99 16.39
C LEU A 216 -1.22 2.87 15.79
N PRO A 217 -1.75 1.94 16.60
CA PRO A 217 -2.61 0.88 16.13
C PRO A 217 -3.78 1.41 15.30
N SER A 218 -3.95 0.86 14.10
CA SER A 218 -4.81 1.46 13.07
C SER A 218 -6.30 1.27 13.31
N ALA A 219 -6.68 0.08 13.76
CA ALA A 219 -8.08 -0.25 14.01
C ALA A 219 -8.24 -1.48 14.91
N VAL A 220 -9.35 -1.52 15.63
CA VAL A 220 -9.69 -2.61 16.58
C VAL A 220 -9.83 -3.96 15.87
N THR A 221 -10.40 -3.96 14.67
CA THR A 221 -10.72 -5.19 13.91
C THR A 221 -9.67 -5.54 12.86
N ARG A 222 -8.50 -4.89 12.90
CA ARG A 222 -7.46 -5.12 11.89
C ARG A 222 -6.32 -5.97 12.44
N LEU A 223 -5.89 -6.94 11.62
CA LEU A 223 -4.59 -7.61 11.73
C LEU A 223 -3.75 -7.27 10.50
N GLY A 224 -2.44 -7.24 10.65
CA GLY A 224 -1.51 -6.94 9.58
C GLY A 224 -1.49 -7.97 8.43
N PRO A 225 -0.69 -7.71 7.38
CA PRO A 225 -0.53 -8.62 6.25
C PRO A 225 -0.11 -10.03 6.66
N LEU A 226 0.79 -10.09 7.64
CA LEU A 226 1.18 -11.29 8.38
C LEU A 226 1.00 -11.06 9.87
N TYR A 227 0.58 -12.09 10.56
CA TYR A 227 0.57 -12.09 12.02
C TYR A 227 0.96 -13.47 12.55
N GLU A 228 1.62 -13.47 13.69
CA GLU A 228 2.02 -14.70 14.39
C GLU A 228 1.20 -14.86 15.65
N MET A 229 0.71 -16.07 15.87
CA MET A 229 0.13 -16.48 17.13
C MET A 229 1.12 -17.36 17.89
N VAL A 230 1.36 -17.04 19.16
CA VAL A 230 2.16 -17.84 20.08
C VAL A 230 1.30 -18.26 21.24
N GLN A 231 0.89 -19.54 21.26
CA GLN A 231 0.00 -20.10 22.28
C GLN A 231 0.78 -20.78 23.40
N THR A 232 0.42 -20.43 24.61
CA THR A 232 0.86 -21.12 25.82
C THR A 232 -0.34 -21.59 26.62
N LYS A 233 -0.13 -22.29 27.74
CA LYS A 233 -1.21 -22.71 28.63
C LYS A 233 -1.97 -21.52 29.26
N SER A 234 -1.31 -20.40 29.50
CA SER A 234 -1.85 -19.27 30.26
C SER A 234 -2.12 -18.02 29.44
N TYR A 235 -1.67 -17.96 28.20
CA TYR A 235 -1.92 -16.83 27.30
C TYR A 235 -1.73 -17.22 25.84
N LEU A 236 -2.33 -16.44 24.96
CA LEU A 236 -2.06 -16.36 23.54
C LEU A 236 -1.54 -14.94 23.25
N VAL A 237 -0.41 -14.84 22.55
CA VAL A 237 0.08 -13.56 22.02
C VAL A 237 -0.14 -13.54 20.53
N VAL A 238 -0.71 -12.45 20.02
CA VAL A 238 -0.81 -12.15 18.60
C VAL A 238 0.16 -11.04 18.29
N ILE A 239 1.07 -11.29 17.35
CA ILE A 239 2.11 -10.36 16.89
C ILE A 239 1.81 -10.00 15.45
N SER A 240 1.83 -8.72 15.13
CA SER A 240 1.62 -8.20 13.77
C SER A 240 2.83 -7.41 13.32
N ASP A 241 3.16 -7.49 12.03
CA ASP A 241 4.36 -6.87 11.45
C ASP A 241 4.10 -5.47 10.86
N ASP A 242 2.90 -4.92 11.00
CA ASP A 242 2.56 -3.60 10.43
C ASP A 242 1.91 -2.61 11.40
N ASP A 243 1.77 -2.97 12.66
CA ASP A 243 1.23 -2.10 13.71
C ASP A 243 2.28 -1.78 14.79
N SER A 244 2.08 -0.70 15.51
CA SER A 244 2.89 -0.33 16.66
C SER A 244 1.98 -0.22 17.91
N PRO A 245 2.22 -0.99 18.96
CA PRO A 245 3.39 -1.83 19.28
C PRO A 245 3.45 -3.21 18.62
N GLY A 246 2.57 -3.57 17.72
CA GLY A 246 2.63 -4.80 16.93
C GLY A 246 2.25 -6.08 17.70
N PHE A 247 1.77 -6.01 18.93
CA PHE A 247 1.32 -7.20 19.66
C PHE A 247 0.18 -6.91 20.63
N HIS A 248 -0.65 -7.91 20.86
CA HIS A 248 -1.56 -7.93 22.02
C HIS A 248 -1.58 -9.30 22.69
N GLN A 249 -1.92 -9.32 23.97
CA GLN A 249 -1.92 -10.54 24.77
C GLN A 249 -3.33 -10.87 25.25
N ILE A 250 -3.71 -12.13 25.06
CA ILE A 250 -4.96 -12.71 25.50
C ILE A 250 -4.68 -13.64 26.67
N TYR A 251 -5.25 -13.38 27.82
CA TYR A 251 -5.04 -14.16 29.02
C TYR A 251 -5.97 -15.38 29.09
N LEU A 252 -5.39 -16.58 29.26
CA LEU A 252 -6.11 -17.85 29.32
C LEU A 252 -6.10 -18.48 30.71
N ASP A 253 -5.72 -17.74 31.72
CA ASP A 253 -5.54 -18.20 33.10
C ASP A 253 -6.80 -18.09 33.98
N GLY A 254 -7.94 -17.74 33.37
CA GLY A 254 -9.23 -17.64 34.05
C GLY A 254 -9.44 -16.35 34.85
N ARG A 255 -8.57 -15.35 34.67
CA ARG A 255 -8.77 -14.03 35.28
C ARG A 255 -10.02 -13.33 34.76
N GLN A 256 -10.45 -12.32 35.50
CA GLN A 256 -11.50 -11.38 35.06
C GLN A 256 -10.87 -10.11 34.54
N HIS A 257 -11.64 -9.35 33.76
CA HIS A 257 -11.25 -7.98 33.39
C HIS A 257 -11.06 -7.12 34.63
N PRO A 258 -9.99 -6.31 34.71
CA PRO A 258 -9.80 -5.37 35.81
C PRO A 258 -10.87 -4.28 35.74
N LYS A 259 -11.37 -3.84 36.91
CA LYS A 259 -12.49 -2.86 36.96
C LYS A 259 -12.05 -1.42 36.68
N ASP A 260 -10.79 -1.10 37.06
CA ASP A 260 -10.27 0.27 37.04
C ASP A 260 -8.88 0.29 36.37
N ALA A 261 -8.77 -0.36 35.19
CA ALA A 261 -7.53 -0.33 34.40
C ALA A 261 -7.55 0.84 33.40
N ASP A 262 -6.36 1.38 33.13
CA ASP A 262 -6.18 2.32 32.04
C ASP A 262 -6.56 1.65 30.70
N PRO A 263 -7.14 2.39 29.76
CA PRO A 263 -7.45 1.87 28.43
C PRO A 263 -6.20 1.40 27.69
N LEU A 264 -6.37 0.42 26.82
CA LEU A 264 -5.29 -0.16 26.00
C LEU A 264 -5.66 -0.06 24.52
N TRP A 265 -4.66 0.12 23.67
CA TRP A 265 -4.86 0.22 22.21
C TRP A 265 -5.56 -1.00 21.60
N TYR A 266 -5.22 -2.20 22.08
CA TYR A 266 -5.88 -3.45 21.66
C TYR A 266 -6.95 -3.94 22.64
N GLY A 267 -7.29 -3.13 23.64
CA GLY A 267 -8.16 -3.53 24.74
C GLY A 267 -7.53 -4.56 25.68
N HIS A 268 -8.18 -4.80 26.80
CA HIS A 268 -7.84 -5.90 27.69
C HIS A 268 -8.57 -7.17 27.24
N SER A 269 -7.81 -8.24 26.98
CA SER A 269 -8.33 -9.48 26.37
C SER A 269 -8.19 -10.66 27.31
N ILE A 270 -9.28 -11.37 27.57
CA ILE A 270 -9.30 -12.66 28.28
C ILE A 270 -9.92 -13.72 27.37
N GLY A 271 -9.51 -14.96 27.54
CA GLY A 271 -10.03 -16.04 26.71
C GLY A 271 -10.32 -17.32 27.47
N HIS A 272 -11.22 -18.11 26.94
CA HIS A 272 -11.55 -19.44 27.44
C HIS A 272 -11.92 -20.39 26.29
N TRP A 273 -11.77 -21.68 26.51
CA TRP A 273 -12.09 -22.69 25.50
C TRP A 273 -13.52 -23.20 25.62
N GLU A 274 -14.27 -23.14 24.53
CA GLU A 274 -15.54 -23.82 24.31
C GLU A 274 -15.36 -24.96 23.32
N GLY A 275 -15.11 -26.18 23.83
CA GLY A 275 -14.73 -27.29 22.97
C GLY A 275 -13.41 -27.02 22.24
N ASP A 276 -13.46 -26.96 20.90
CA ASP A 276 -12.33 -26.67 20.03
C ASP A 276 -12.28 -25.19 19.56
N THR A 277 -13.11 -24.33 20.12
CA THR A 277 -13.14 -22.90 19.82
C THR A 277 -12.58 -22.11 20.99
N LEU A 278 -11.58 -21.27 20.74
CA LEU A 278 -11.14 -20.25 21.69
C LEU A 278 -12.05 -19.03 21.58
N VAL A 279 -12.73 -18.70 22.65
CA VAL A 279 -13.54 -17.48 22.78
C VAL A 279 -12.75 -16.44 23.53
N VAL A 280 -12.60 -15.29 22.90
CA VAL A 280 -11.85 -14.14 23.44
C VAL A 280 -12.82 -12.99 23.67
N ASP A 281 -12.75 -12.41 24.84
CA ASP A 281 -13.52 -11.26 25.29
C ASP A 281 -12.57 -10.06 25.43
N ARG A 282 -12.88 -8.95 24.71
CA ARG A 282 -12.04 -7.77 24.66
C ARG A 282 -12.82 -6.52 25.01
N VAL A 283 -12.35 -5.77 25.99
CA VAL A 283 -12.95 -4.52 26.48
C VAL A 283 -11.90 -3.47 26.80
N ASN A 284 -12.31 -2.29 27.16
CA ASN A 284 -11.44 -1.21 27.66
C ASN A 284 -10.40 -0.76 26.62
N PHE A 285 -10.88 -0.33 25.46
CA PHE A 285 -10.08 0.19 24.37
C PHE A 285 -9.75 1.68 24.56
N GLU A 286 -8.56 2.09 24.08
CA GLU A 286 -8.16 3.48 23.96
C GLU A 286 -9.06 4.22 22.97
N ASP A 287 -9.55 5.41 23.30
CA ASP A 287 -10.53 6.15 22.51
C ASP A 287 -10.00 6.69 21.18
N GLN A 288 -8.67 6.75 21.03
CA GLN A 288 -8.02 7.22 19.81
C GLN A 288 -7.96 6.14 18.71
N VAL A 289 -8.06 4.86 19.06
CA VAL A 289 -8.10 3.80 18.03
C VAL A 289 -9.42 3.89 17.26
N TRP A 290 -9.38 3.61 15.96
CA TRP A 290 -10.61 3.54 15.18
C TRP A 290 -11.23 2.14 15.27
N LEU A 291 -12.55 2.06 15.12
CA LEU A 291 -13.20 0.75 15.07
C LEU A 291 -12.72 -0.06 13.87
N ASP A 292 -12.66 0.58 12.71
CA ASP A 292 -12.32 -0.04 11.44
C ASP A 292 -11.58 0.91 10.49
N GLN A 293 -11.15 0.39 9.34
CA GLN A 293 -10.47 1.18 8.31
C GLN A 293 -11.39 2.16 7.55
N ALA A 294 -12.69 2.08 7.73
CA ALA A 294 -13.65 3.05 7.19
C ALA A 294 -13.76 4.32 8.05
N ALA A 295 -12.91 4.42 9.08
CA ALA A 295 -12.82 5.57 10.00
C ALA A 295 -13.99 5.71 10.97
N HIS A 296 -14.73 4.63 11.22
CA HIS A 296 -15.79 4.67 12.24
C HIS A 296 -15.17 4.82 13.63
N PRO A 297 -15.77 5.65 14.50
CA PRO A 297 -15.38 5.73 15.91
C PRO A 297 -15.87 4.50 16.67
N HIS A 298 -15.44 4.36 17.91
CA HIS A 298 -16.11 3.55 18.92
C HIS A 298 -16.39 4.38 20.17
N SER A 299 -17.17 3.84 21.09
CA SER A 299 -17.39 4.44 22.39
C SER A 299 -16.65 3.68 23.50
N ASP A 300 -16.68 4.20 24.73
CA ASP A 300 -16.19 3.54 25.95
C ASP A 300 -16.93 2.23 26.29
N LYS A 301 -18.00 1.92 25.55
CA LYS A 301 -18.80 0.69 25.68
C LYS A 301 -18.47 -0.36 24.64
N LEU A 302 -17.40 -0.13 23.88
CA LEU A 302 -16.97 -1.13 22.89
C LEU A 302 -16.62 -2.45 23.58
N HIS A 303 -17.26 -3.50 23.09
CA HIS A 303 -17.03 -4.87 23.48
C HIS A 303 -16.85 -5.71 22.22
N VAL A 304 -15.76 -6.44 22.12
CA VAL A 304 -15.45 -7.29 20.98
C VAL A 304 -15.32 -8.74 21.45
N ILE A 305 -16.05 -9.64 20.82
CA ILE A 305 -15.97 -11.06 21.09
C ILE A 305 -15.41 -11.75 19.85
N GLU A 306 -14.28 -12.43 19.99
CA GLU A 306 -13.64 -13.18 18.92
C GLU A 306 -13.74 -14.67 19.19
N ARG A 307 -14.03 -15.46 18.15
CA ARG A 307 -14.15 -16.91 18.23
C ARG A 307 -13.21 -17.54 17.20
N TYR A 308 -12.11 -18.09 17.69
CA TYR A 308 -11.09 -18.71 16.85
C TYR A 308 -11.31 -20.19 16.77
N HIS A 309 -11.48 -20.71 15.57
CA HIS A 309 -11.64 -22.14 15.29
C HIS A 309 -10.64 -22.59 14.23
N ARG A 310 -9.62 -23.36 14.64
CA ARG A 310 -8.68 -23.95 13.69
C ARG A 310 -9.31 -25.20 13.05
N VAL A 311 -9.78 -25.05 11.82
CA VAL A 311 -10.52 -26.07 11.08
C VAL A 311 -9.64 -27.26 10.73
N ASP A 312 -8.43 -26.96 10.26
CA ASP A 312 -7.43 -27.93 9.81
C ASP A 312 -6.00 -27.38 10.01
N LEU A 313 -4.99 -28.03 9.43
CA LEU A 313 -3.60 -27.57 9.54
C LEU A 313 -3.41 -26.18 8.97
N GLY A 314 -4.06 -25.86 7.87
CA GLY A 314 -3.82 -24.66 7.07
C GLY A 314 -4.84 -23.54 7.27
N HIS A 315 -5.96 -23.75 7.96
CA HIS A 315 -7.04 -22.77 8.03
C HIS A 315 -7.47 -22.45 9.45
N LEU A 316 -7.62 -21.18 9.72
CA LEU A 316 -8.16 -20.61 10.95
C LEU A 316 -9.38 -19.75 10.62
N GLU A 317 -10.57 -20.18 11.05
CA GLU A 317 -11.79 -19.38 10.98
C GLU A 317 -11.90 -18.50 12.21
N THR A 318 -12.30 -17.24 12.00
CA THR A 318 -12.52 -16.26 13.05
C THR A 318 -13.89 -15.61 12.88
N GLU A 319 -14.69 -15.60 13.94
CA GLU A 319 -15.89 -14.79 14.02
C GLU A 319 -15.62 -13.63 14.98
N VAL A 320 -15.76 -12.39 14.50
CA VAL A 320 -15.55 -11.16 15.27
C VAL A 320 -16.91 -10.49 15.47
N THR A 321 -17.46 -10.56 16.67
CA THR A 321 -18.68 -9.85 17.02
C THR A 321 -18.34 -8.53 17.70
N VAL A 322 -18.90 -7.45 17.16
CA VAL A 322 -18.71 -6.08 17.65
C VAL A 322 -20.02 -5.61 18.28
N GLU A 323 -19.94 -5.23 19.54
CA GLU A 323 -21.03 -4.66 20.33
C GLU A 323 -20.60 -3.28 20.81
N ASP A 324 -21.33 -2.25 20.44
CA ASP A 324 -21.11 -0.89 20.93
C ASP A 324 -22.40 -0.09 20.87
N PRO A 325 -23.18 -0.04 21.96
CA PRO A 325 -24.45 0.68 21.97
C PRO A 325 -24.31 2.19 21.82
N GLY A 326 -23.08 2.74 21.93
CA GLY A 326 -22.81 4.16 21.70
C GLY A 326 -22.75 4.53 20.22
N ILE A 327 -22.48 3.57 19.33
CA ILE A 327 -22.30 3.83 17.89
C ILE A 327 -23.09 2.90 16.98
N LEU A 328 -23.55 1.74 17.47
CA LEU A 328 -24.30 0.74 16.71
C LEU A 328 -25.73 0.62 17.22
N ALA A 329 -26.68 0.46 16.29
CA ALA A 329 -28.07 0.15 16.61
C ALA A 329 -28.23 -1.28 17.16
N LYS A 330 -27.36 -2.20 16.73
CA LYS A 330 -27.31 -3.60 17.20
C LYS A 330 -25.90 -4.18 16.95
N PRO A 331 -25.51 -5.22 17.69
CA PRO A 331 -24.30 -5.97 17.39
C PRO A 331 -24.27 -6.52 15.97
N TYR A 332 -23.06 -6.68 15.40
CA TYR A 332 -22.85 -7.40 14.14
C TYR A 332 -21.65 -8.32 14.23
N THR A 333 -21.59 -9.32 13.36
CA THR A 333 -20.49 -10.31 13.34
C THR A 333 -19.85 -10.31 11.96
N ILE A 334 -18.53 -10.23 11.93
CA ILE A 334 -17.70 -10.44 10.76
C ILE A 334 -17.18 -11.87 10.79
N LYS A 335 -17.14 -12.55 9.64
CA LYS A 335 -16.52 -13.88 9.53
C LYS A 335 -15.33 -13.79 8.61
N GLU A 336 -14.25 -14.40 9.04
CA GLU A 336 -12.94 -14.32 8.42
C GLU A 336 -12.28 -15.69 8.36
N VAL A 337 -11.37 -15.86 7.41
CA VAL A 337 -10.54 -17.06 7.29
C VAL A 337 -9.10 -16.60 7.05
N SER A 338 -8.19 -17.09 7.88
CA SER A 338 -6.75 -16.93 7.70
C SER A 338 -6.15 -18.25 7.23
N GLU A 339 -5.13 -18.14 6.38
CA GLU A 339 -4.37 -19.28 5.88
C GLU A 339 -2.99 -19.32 6.55
N LEU A 340 -2.55 -20.50 6.96
CA LEU A 340 -1.22 -20.69 7.54
C LEU A 340 -0.17 -20.35 6.48
N ALA A 341 0.87 -19.62 6.91
CA ALA A 341 1.97 -19.13 6.07
C ALA A 341 3.28 -19.90 6.39
N PRO A 342 3.44 -21.17 5.98
CA PRO A 342 4.61 -21.95 6.32
C PRO A 342 5.87 -21.39 5.67
N GLY A 343 6.89 -21.15 6.49
CA GLY A 343 8.17 -20.61 6.02
C GLY A 343 8.24 -19.08 5.96
N GLU A 344 7.13 -18.40 6.27
CA GLU A 344 7.15 -16.95 6.47
C GLU A 344 7.56 -16.62 7.92
N GLU A 345 8.15 -15.46 8.09
CA GLU A 345 8.59 -14.94 9.38
C GLU A 345 8.08 -13.51 9.57
N ILE A 346 7.64 -13.20 10.80
CA ILE A 346 7.32 -11.81 11.17
C ILE A 346 8.60 -11.00 11.17
N ARG A 347 8.57 -9.88 10.46
CA ARG A 347 9.69 -8.95 10.36
C ARG A 347 9.57 -7.83 11.38
N GLU A 348 10.72 -7.29 11.77
CA GLU A 348 10.74 -6.08 12.55
C GLU A 348 10.13 -4.93 11.74
N PHE A 349 9.15 -4.26 12.32
CA PHE A 349 8.51 -3.09 11.73
C PHE A 349 8.69 -1.87 12.63
N ILE A 350 9.34 -0.83 12.09
CA ILE A 350 9.53 0.45 12.75
C ILE A 350 8.85 1.52 11.91
N CYS A 351 7.61 1.83 12.23
CA CYS A 351 6.75 2.76 11.48
C CYS A 351 7.40 4.13 11.22
N THR A 352 8.23 4.63 12.14
CA THR A 352 8.89 5.93 12.02
C THR A 352 10.14 5.89 11.15
N GLU A 353 10.67 4.71 10.83
CA GLU A 353 11.88 4.57 10.03
C GLU A 353 11.60 4.87 8.55
N ASN A 354 12.34 5.85 7.98
CA ASN A 354 12.18 6.31 6.60
C ASN A 354 10.76 6.76 6.19
N ASN A 355 9.89 7.04 7.14
CA ASN A 355 8.55 7.54 6.84
C ASN A 355 8.64 8.96 6.27
N ARG A 356 8.73 9.06 4.93
CA ARG A 356 8.78 10.32 4.17
C ARG A 356 7.40 10.82 3.78
N ASP A 357 6.37 10.03 4.03
CA ASP A 357 5.00 10.29 3.56
C ASP A 357 4.09 10.91 4.63
N LEU A 358 4.59 11.17 5.84
CA LEU A 358 3.81 11.79 6.92
C LEU A 358 3.11 13.08 6.48
N GLU A 359 3.78 13.92 5.68
CA GLU A 359 3.19 15.16 5.14
C GLU A 359 2.06 14.90 4.14
N HIS A 360 2.05 13.74 3.46
CA HIS A 360 1.05 13.35 2.49
C HIS A 360 -0.10 12.57 3.12
N LEU A 361 0.19 11.80 4.17
CA LEU A 361 -0.81 11.00 4.90
C LEU A 361 -1.75 11.88 5.75
N VAL A 362 -1.22 12.95 6.34
CA VAL A 362 -2.00 13.80 7.25
C VAL A 362 -2.74 14.95 6.56
N GLY A 363 -2.87 14.94 5.26
CA GLY A 363 -3.60 15.93 4.47
C GLY A 363 -3.27 17.39 4.88
N ARG A 364 -2.97 18.24 3.94
CA ARG A 364 -2.79 19.70 4.18
C ARG A 364 -4.13 20.40 4.14
#